data_a92e454159450be947b19093101c88b9
#
_entry.id   a92e454159450be947b19093101c88b9
#
_cell.length_a   1.000
_cell.length_b   1.000
_cell.length_c   1.000
_cell.angle_alpha   90.00
_cell.angle_beta   90.00
_cell.angle_gamma   90.00
#
_symmetry.space_group_name_H-M   'P 1'
#
loop_
_entity.id
_entity.type
_entity.pdbx_description
1 polymer ?
#
loop_
_entity_poly.entity_id
_entity_poly.type
_entity_poly.pdbx_seq_one_letter_code
_entity_poly.pdbx_strand_id
1 'polypeptide(L)'
;MSDDINKRTQETASKLFGKGIKMDPPFLMWRQFDKELANDLSRHITGNLYSRTVLTLPERQYAAIAMLAALRATEEFKLHVNAALNVGCD
;
A
#
# COMPACT_ATOMS: atom_id res chain seq x y z
N MET A 1 -1.38 22.11 0.17
CA MET A 1 -0.33 21.07 0.00
C MET A 1 -0.61 19.84 0.82
N SER A 2 -0.83 19.99 2.12
CA SER A 2 -1.14 18.81 2.96
C SER A 2 -2.44 18.13 2.56
N ASP A 3 -3.43 18.87 2.05
CA ASP A 3 -4.70 18.30 1.61
C ASP A 3 -4.54 17.44 0.35
N ASP A 4 -3.66 17.85 -0.58
CA ASP A 4 -3.40 17.09 -1.79
C ASP A 4 -2.74 15.74 -1.49
N ILE A 5 -1.75 15.72 -0.59
CA ILE A 5 -1.10 14.47 -0.23
C ILE A 5 -2.05 13.56 0.55
N ASN A 6 -2.89 14.11 1.41
CA ASN A 6 -3.88 13.33 2.13
C ASN A 6 -4.89 12.70 1.16
N LYS A 7 -5.35 13.49 0.18
CA LYS A 7 -6.29 13.01 -0.83
C LYS A 7 -5.66 11.88 -1.66
N ARG A 8 -4.45 12.08 -2.16
CA ARG A 8 -3.74 11.06 -2.94
C ARG A 8 -3.52 9.79 -2.12
N THR A 9 -3.18 9.94 -0.84
CA THR A 9 -2.98 8.81 0.04
C THR A 9 -4.26 7.99 0.18
N GLN A 10 -5.38 8.66 0.42
CA GLN A 10 -6.67 7.99 0.56
C GLN A 10 -7.12 7.32 -0.73
N GLU A 11 -6.99 8.00 -1.86
CA GLU A 11 -7.36 7.44 -3.16
C GLU A 11 -6.54 6.21 -3.49
N THR A 12 -5.23 6.28 -3.30
CA THR A 12 -4.34 5.16 -3.59
C THR A 12 -4.60 3.99 -2.64
N ALA A 13 -4.76 4.28 -1.35
CA ALA A 13 -5.07 3.25 -0.37
C ALA A 13 -6.39 2.54 -0.70
N SER A 14 -7.40 3.30 -1.14
CA SER A 14 -8.69 2.71 -1.52
C SER A 14 -8.55 1.75 -2.70
N LYS A 15 -7.72 2.09 -3.68
CA LYS A 15 -7.48 1.23 -4.84
C LYS A 15 -6.76 -0.06 -4.45
N LEU A 16 -5.79 0.03 -3.56
CA LEU A 16 -4.96 -1.11 -3.17
C LEU A 16 -5.65 -1.98 -2.11
N PHE A 17 -6.22 -1.36 -1.09
CA PHE A 17 -6.67 -2.05 0.13
C PHE A 17 -8.16 -1.93 0.40
N GLY A 18 -8.92 -1.33 -0.51
CA GLY A 18 -10.33 -1.02 -0.26
C GLY A 18 -11.27 -2.22 -0.25
N LYS A 19 -10.81 -3.39 -0.73
CA LYS A 19 -11.65 -4.60 -0.76
C LYS A 19 -10.76 -5.84 -0.78
N GLY A 20 -11.37 -6.99 -0.61
CA GLY A 20 -10.69 -8.27 -0.61
C GLY A 20 -10.51 -8.83 0.80
N ILE A 21 -9.41 -9.52 1.05
CA ILE A 21 -9.12 -10.16 2.33
C ILE A 21 -8.99 -9.09 3.42
N LYS A 22 -9.66 -9.30 4.54
CA LYS A 22 -9.55 -8.40 5.69
C LYS A 22 -8.25 -8.70 6.43
N MET A 23 -7.29 -7.82 6.26
CA MET A 23 -6.02 -7.84 6.98
C MET A 23 -5.77 -6.44 7.52
N ASP A 24 -5.14 -6.38 8.67
CA ASP A 24 -4.71 -5.08 9.19
C ASP A 24 -3.54 -4.60 8.34
N PRO A 25 -3.67 -3.50 7.58
CA PRO A 25 -2.53 -2.98 6.84
C PRO A 25 -1.44 -2.48 7.80
N PRO A 26 -0.19 -2.41 7.34
CA PRO A 26 0.91 -1.94 8.19
C PRO A 26 0.62 -0.60 8.87
N PHE A 27 -0.13 0.28 8.23
CA PHE A 27 -0.53 1.56 8.80
C PHE A 27 -1.21 1.40 10.16
N LEU A 28 -2.12 0.43 10.31
CA LEU A 28 -2.82 0.22 11.57
C LEU A 28 -1.88 -0.29 12.65
N MET A 29 -0.92 -1.13 12.29
CA MET A 29 0.09 -1.61 13.24
C MET A 29 0.98 -0.46 13.70
N TRP A 30 1.45 0.37 12.79
CA TRP A 30 2.28 1.53 13.12
C TRP A 30 1.53 2.51 14.00
N ARG A 31 0.24 2.71 13.74
CA ARG A 31 -0.58 3.64 14.49
C ARG A 31 -0.71 3.25 15.96
N GLN A 32 -0.62 1.98 16.27
CA GLN A 32 -0.66 1.52 17.66
C GLN A 32 0.58 1.96 18.45
N PHE A 33 1.70 2.15 17.77
CA PHE A 33 2.93 2.62 18.40
C PHE A 33 3.05 4.14 18.38
N ASP A 34 2.78 4.75 17.25
CA ASP A 34 2.93 6.20 17.08
C ASP A 34 2.05 6.67 15.94
N LYS A 35 1.00 7.40 16.27
CA LYS A 35 0.02 7.88 15.31
C LYS A 35 0.63 8.84 14.29
N GLU A 36 1.51 9.75 14.72
CA GLU A 36 2.14 10.70 13.82
C GLU A 36 3.08 10.01 12.84
N LEU A 37 3.88 9.07 13.34
CA LEU A 37 4.76 8.29 12.49
C LEU A 37 3.96 7.50 11.46
N ALA A 38 2.86 6.88 11.88
CA ALA A 38 2.00 6.13 10.97
C ALA A 38 1.47 7.02 9.85
N ASN A 39 1.01 8.22 10.19
CA ASN A 39 0.53 9.18 9.20
C ASN A 39 1.64 9.59 8.22
N ASP A 40 2.83 9.87 8.74
CA ASP A 40 3.96 10.27 7.90
C ASP A 40 4.39 9.16 6.95
N LEU A 41 4.50 7.94 7.47
CA LEU A 41 4.86 6.78 6.64
C LEU A 41 3.80 6.51 5.58
N SER A 42 2.52 6.58 5.95
CA SER A 42 1.42 6.37 5.01
C SER A 42 1.42 7.41 3.89
N ARG A 43 1.63 8.69 4.22
CA ARG A 43 1.72 9.75 3.21
C ARG A 43 2.91 9.53 2.29
N HIS A 44 4.05 9.14 2.84
CA HIS A 44 5.24 8.92 2.03
C HIS A 44 5.10 7.70 1.14
N ILE A 45 4.73 6.56 1.71
CA ILE A 45 4.68 5.29 0.97
C ILE A 45 3.49 5.26 0.03
N THR A 46 2.27 5.38 0.56
CA THR A 46 1.07 5.26 -0.26
C THR A 46 0.83 6.53 -1.08
N GLY A 47 0.99 7.69 -0.45
CA GLY A 47 0.69 8.96 -1.09
C GLY A 47 1.74 9.43 -2.07
N ASN A 48 3.03 9.27 -1.76
CA ASN A 48 4.09 9.77 -2.63
C ASN A 48 4.69 8.69 -3.52
N LEU A 49 4.92 7.49 -3.00
CA LEU A 49 5.57 6.44 -3.80
C LEU A 49 4.59 5.68 -4.67
N TYR A 50 3.55 5.12 -4.08
CA TYR A 50 2.60 4.28 -4.82
C TYR A 50 1.67 5.07 -5.73
N SER A 51 1.46 6.36 -5.49
CA SER A 51 0.62 7.18 -6.35
C SER A 51 1.32 7.68 -7.61
N ARG A 52 2.63 7.48 -7.74
CA ARG A 52 3.37 7.89 -8.92
C ARG A 52 2.96 7.08 -10.13
N THR A 53 2.91 7.74 -11.30
CA THR A 53 2.36 7.14 -12.51
C THR A 53 3.42 6.66 -13.51
N VAL A 54 4.70 6.72 -13.16
CA VAL A 54 5.78 6.19 -14.02
C VAL A 54 5.59 4.69 -14.23
N LEU A 55 5.24 3.96 -13.15
CA LEU A 55 4.78 2.58 -13.22
C LEU A 55 3.31 2.55 -12.82
N THR A 56 2.54 1.69 -13.47
CA THR A 56 1.15 1.50 -13.07
C THR A 56 1.08 0.78 -11.72
N LEU A 57 -0.06 0.86 -11.05
CA LEU A 57 -0.27 0.13 -9.80
C LEU A 57 -0.10 -1.38 -9.98
N PRO A 58 -0.64 -2.02 -11.06
CA PRO A 58 -0.35 -3.44 -11.31
C PRO A 58 1.13 -3.76 -11.45
N GLU A 59 1.88 -2.94 -12.21
CA GLU A 59 3.32 -3.16 -12.35
C GLU A 59 4.05 -3.09 -11.02
N ARG A 60 3.68 -2.13 -10.17
CA ARG A 60 4.27 -1.99 -8.83
C ARG A 60 3.96 -3.20 -7.96
N GLN A 61 2.75 -3.74 -8.06
CA GLN A 61 2.37 -4.90 -7.26
C GLN A 61 3.06 -6.18 -7.74
N TYR A 62 3.27 -6.36 -9.04
CA TYR A 62 4.05 -7.49 -9.53
C TYR A 62 5.48 -7.45 -8.97
N ALA A 63 6.12 -6.28 -8.99
CA ALA A 63 7.47 -6.12 -8.47
C ALA A 63 7.50 -6.39 -6.96
N ALA A 64 6.55 -5.84 -6.23
CA ALA A 64 6.47 -6.02 -4.78
C ALA A 64 6.26 -7.49 -4.41
N ILE A 65 5.34 -8.17 -5.09
CA ILE A 65 5.04 -9.58 -4.82
C ILE A 65 6.28 -10.45 -5.06
N ALA A 66 6.97 -10.23 -6.17
CA ALA A 66 8.18 -10.99 -6.49
C ALA A 66 9.25 -10.80 -5.41
N MET A 67 9.47 -9.57 -4.98
CA MET A 67 10.45 -9.25 -3.95
C MET A 67 10.07 -9.86 -2.61
N LEU A 68 8.80 -9.71 -2.21
CA LEU A 68 8.33 -10.21 -0.91
C LEU A 68 8.33 -11.74 -0.86
N ALA A 69 8.01 -12.39 -1.97
CA ALA A 69 8.12 -13.84 -2.06
C ALA A 69 9.56 -14.30 -1.90
N ALA A 70 10.50 -13.64 -2.55
CA ALA A 70 11.92 -13.95 -2.45
C ALA A 70 12.45 -13.75 -1.03
N LEU A 71 11.95 -12.71 -0.33
CA LEU A 71 12.33 -12.42 1.04
C LEU A 71 11.57 -13.24 2.10
N ARG A 72 10.59 -14.02 1.67
CA ARG A 72 9.71 -14.79 2.55
C ARG A 72 8.97 -13.92 3.58
N ALA A 73 8.65 -12.69 3.20
CA ALA A 73 7.89 -11.77 4.04
C ALA A 73 6.39 -12.08 3.94
N THR A 74 5.95 -13.14 4.61
CA THR A 74 4.64 -13.77 4.41
C THR A 74 3.47 -12.83 4.60
N GLU A 75 3.45 -12.04 5.66
CA GLU A 75 2.33 -11.14 5.94
C GLU A 75 2.24 -10.00 4.92
N GLU A 76 3.37 -9.41 4.57
CA GLU A 76 3.42 -8.37 3.54
C GLU A 76 3.07 -8.95 2.17
N PHE A 77 3.52 -10.17 1.89
CA PHE A 77 3.19 -10.86 0.63
C PHE A 77 1.68 -11.02 0.48
N LYS A 78 0.99 -11.49 1.53
CA LYS A 78 -0.46 -11.63 1.50
C LYS A 78 -1.16 -10.31 1.26
N LEU A 79 -0.74 -9.26 1.94
CA LEU A 79 -1.31 -7.93 1.78
C LEU A 79 -1.17 -7.45 0.34
N HIS A 80 0.01 -7.61 -0.25
CA HIS A 80 0.27 -7.13 -1.61
C HIS A 80 -0.39 -8.00 -2.68
N VAL A 81 -0.58 -9.30 -2.45
CA VAL A 81 -1.38 -10.13 -3.34
C VAL A 81 -2.81 -9.60 -3.39
N ASN A 82 -3.41 -9.31 -2.24
CA ASN A 82 -4.75 -8.72 -2.18
C ASN A 82 -4.79 -7.38 -2.91
N ALA A 83 -3.79 -6.52 -2.66
CA ALA A 83 -3.71 -5.22 -3.33
C ALA A 83 -3.57 -5.37 -4.84
N ALA A 84 -2.78 -6.35 -5.29
CA ALA A 84 -2.59 -6.62 -6.72
C ALA A 84 -3.91 -6.99 -7.39
N LEU A 85 -4.70 -7.84 -6.76
CA LEU A 85 -6.01 -8.21 -7.30
C LEU A 85 -6.93 -7.00 -7.38
N ASN A 86 -6.88 -6.12 -6.38
CA ASN A 86 -7.71 -4.92 -6.37
C ASN A 86 -7.39 -3.92 -7.49
N VAL A 87 -6.16 -3.92 -8.00
CA VAL A 87 -5.75 -3.01 -9.07
C VAL A 87 -5.65 -3.69 -10.44
N GLY A 88 -6.15 -4.91 -10.56
CA GLY A 88 -6.32 -5.58 -11.84
C GLY A 88 -5.25 -6.56 -12.26
N CYS A 89 -4.38 -6.99 -11.35
CA CYS A 89 -3.45 -8.07 -11.63
C CYS A 89 -4.19 -9.41 -11.76
N ASP A 90 -3.71 -10.26 -12.63
CA ASP A 90 -4.27 -11.61 -12.81
C ASP A 90 -3.69 -12.60 -11.80
#